data_5ead1834002be86708b855e6ce2014f2
#
_entry.id   5ead1834002be86708b855e6ce2014f2
#
_cell.length_a   1.000
_cell.length_b   1.000
_cell.length_c   1.000
_cell.angle_alpha   90.00
_cell.angle_beta   90.00
_cell.angle_gamma   90.00
#
_symmetry.space_group_name_H-M   'P 1'
#
loop_
_entity.id
_entity.type
_entity.pdbx_description
1 polymer ?
#
loop_
_entity_poly.entity_id
_entity_poly.type
_entity_poly.pdbx_seq_one_letter_code
_entity_poly.pdbx_strand_id
1 'polypeptide(L)'
;MIGYLIVTTMASLHFLFNWKVRGQEAFDSSQGLKALKANATQFTAFKTTKPFHPVYNLLTFPAISVWMIRGLGQIPSLGQALAIGILWVMYCFILDVIFWIILPHPWRLTVKELFISYQPWITLAYMAIGISPLLGFLYLSI
;
A
#
# COMPACT_ATOMS: atom_id res chain seq x y z
N MET A 1 -5.74 -10.57 -0.06
CA MET A 1 -6.26 -9.74 1.06
C MET A 1 -5.25 -9.57 2.20
N ILE A 2 -4.62 -10.63 2.71
CA ILE A 2 -3.66 -10.57 3.85
C ILE A 2 -2.55 -9.54 3.61
N GLY A 3 -1.88 -9.56 2.46
CA GLY A 3 -0.79 -8.61 2.13
C GLY A 3 -1.23 -7.15 2.20
N TYR A 4 -2.39 -6.85 1.65
CA TYR A 4 -2.96 -5.50 1.70
C TYR A 4 -3.18 -5.04 3.15
N LEU A 5 -3.75 -5.90 4.00
CA LEU A 5 -3.97 -5.58 5.42
C LEU A 5 -2.65 -5.36 6.17
N ILE A 6 -1.63 -6.21 5.93
CA ILE A 6 -0.31 -6.05 6.56
C ILE A 6 0.31 -4.70 6.15
N VAL A 7 0.36 -4.38 4.87
CA VAL A 7 0.94 -3.12 4.38
C VAL A 7 0.18 -1.91 4.92
N THR A 8 -1.15 -1.94 4.90
CA THR A 8 -1.98 -0.87 5.45
C THR A 8 -1.73 -0.68 6.94
N THR A 9 -1.59 -1.78 7.70
CA THR A 9 -1.25 -1.72 9.14
C THR A 9 0.14 -1.13 9.35
N MET A 10 1.16 -1.57 8.61
CA MET A 10 2.53 -1.03 8.69
C MET A 10 2.55 0.47 8.39
N ALA A 11 1.87 0.90 7.34
CA ALA A 11 1.77 2.30 6.97
C ALA A 11 1.06 3.14 8.03
N SER A 12 -0.03 2.61 8.61
CA SER A 12 -0.77 3.26 9.68
C SER A 12 0.07 3.40 10.96
N LEU A 13 0.78 2.35 11.35
CA LEU A 13 1.69 2.39 12.51
C LEU A 13 2.83 3.39 12.29
N HIS A 14 3.42 3.43 11.08
CA HIS A 14 4.46 4.40 10.76
C HIS A 14 3.92 5.83 10.78
N PHE A 15 2.72 6.07 10.25
CA PHE A 15 2.06 7.36 10.33
C PHE A 15 1.83 7.77 11.80
N LEU A 16 1.31 6.87 12.64
CA LEU A 16 1.10 7.11 14.06
C LEU A 16 2.42 7.40 14.80
N PHE A 17 3.49 6.69 14.47
CA PHE A 17 4.82 6.95 15.00
C PHE A 17 5.31 8.36 14.63
N ASN A 18 5.21 8.73 13.35
CA ASN A 18 5.59 10.07 12.91
C ASN A 18 4.78 11.17 13.62
N TRP A 19 3.49 10.95 13.78
CA TRP A 19 2.60 11.89 14.47
C TRP A 19 2.87 11.94 15.97
N LYS A 20 2.80 10.81 16.68
CA LYS A 20 2.80 10.77 18.16
C LYS A 20 4.19 10.81 18.77
N VAL A 21 5.18 10.17 18.16
CA VAL A 21 6.54 10.04 18.70
C VAL A 21 7.46 11.13 18.15
N ARG A 22 7.39 11.40 16.85
CA ARG A 22 8.22 12.43 16.21
C ARG A 22 7.60 13.83 16.26
N GLY A 23 6.38 13.98 16.77
CA GLY A 23 5.69 15.27 16.89
C GLY A 23 5.35 15.94 15.55
N GLN A 24 5.29 15.16 14.46
CA GLN A 24 4.97 15.71 13.15
C GLN A 24 3.47 16.03 13.05
N GLU A 25 3.13 17.11 12.35
CA GLU A 25 1.73 17.47 12.14
C GLU A 25 1.00 16.35 11.37
N ALA A 26 -0.13 15.91 11.92
CA ALA A 26 -1.01 14.91 11.33
C ALA A 26 -2.36 15.52 10.89
N PHE A 27 -2.74 16.66 11.49
CA PHE A 27 -3.94 17.43 11.17
C PHE A 27 -3.83 18.81 11.82
N ASP A 28 -4.58 19.77 11.27
CA ASP A 28 -4.67 21.10 11.87
C ASP A 28 -5.55 21.05 13.13
N SER A 29 -4.90 21.11 14.29
CA SER A 29 -5.58 21.07 15.59
C SER A 29 -6.52 22.24 15.86
N SER A 30 -6.34 23.36 15.12
CA SER A 30 -7.18 24.57 15.28
C SER A 30 -8.60 24.40 14.74
N GLN A 31 -8.82 23.47 13.83
CA GLN A 31 -10.08 23.27 13.12
C GLN A 31 -10.90 22.06 13.63
N GLY A 32 -10.41 21.33 14.62
CA GLY A 32 -11.08 20.15 15.19
C GLY A 32 -11.32 19.02 14.19
N LEU A 33 -12.26 18.11 14.48
CA LEU A 33 -12.59 16.96 13.61
C LEU A 33 -13.06 17.32 12.19
N LYS A 34 -13.50 18.56 11.97
CA LYS A 34 -13.88 19.04 10.62
C LYS A 34 -12.66 19.21 9.70
N ALA A 35 -11.49 19.47 10.25
CA ALA A 35 -10.23 19.60 9.50
C ALA A 35 -9.68 18.26 9.00
N LEU A 36 -10.09 17.15 9.60
CA LEU A 36 -9.77 15.81 9.09
C LEU A 36 -10.28 15.59 7.65
N LYS A 37 -11.23 16.41 7.18
CA LYS A 37 -11.77 16.35 5.82
C LYS A 37 -10.92 17.09 4.77
N ALA A 38 -10.03 17.97 5.18
CA ALA A 38 -9.27 18.81 4.25
C ALA A 38 -7.80 18.38 4.22
N ASN A 39 -7.43 17.57 3.23
CA ASN A 39 -6.05 17.40 2.79
C ASN A 39 -5.11 16.63 3.74
N ALA A 40 -5.48 15.42 4.18
CA ALA A 40 -4.58 14.51 4.90
C ALA A 40 -3.19 14.39 4.21
N THR A 41 -3.17 14.49 2.88
CA THR A 41 -1.95 14.46 2.06
C THR A 41 -1.01 15.64 2.26
N GLN A 42 -1.45 16.73 2.88
CA GLN A 42 -0.63 17.93 3.10
C GLN A 42 0.18 17.89 4.39
N PHE A 43 -0.20 17.07 5.34
CA PHE A 43 0.45 17.00 6.64
C PHE A 43 1.80 16.28 6.60
N THR A 44 2.74 16.76 7.41
CA THR A 44 4.13 16.28 7.44
C THR A 44 4.21 14.79 7.77
N ALA A 45 3.44 14.31 8.74
CA ALA A 45 3.41 12.89 9.12
C ALA A 45 3.01 11.98 7.95
N PHE A 46 2.06 12.41 7.11
CA PHE A 46 1.66 11.66 5.92
C PHE A 46 2.72 11.74 4.81
N LYS A 47 3.27 12.94 4.55
CA LYS A 47 4.32 13.13 3.54
C LYS A 47 5.57 12.29 3.82
N THR A 48 5.97 12.17 5.08
CA THR A 48 7.13 11.36 5.48
C THR A 48 6.85 9.85 5.47
N THR A 49 5.58 9.43 5.56
CA THR A 49 5.19 8.02 5.49
C THR A 49 5.09 7.50 4.04
N LYS A 50 4.63 8.34 3.10
CA LYS A 50 4.42 7.95 1.69
C LYS A 50 5.58 7.19 1.03
N PRO A 51 6.86 7.64 1.13
CA PRO A 51 7.98 6.99 0.45
C PRO A 51 8.22 5.55 0.88
N PHE A 52 7.71 5.16 2.04
CA PHE A 52 7.90 3.81 2.58
C PHE A 52 6.86 2.81 2.09
N HIS A 53 5.74 3.26 1.48
CA HIS A 53 4.72 2.34 0.98
C HIS A 53 5.25 1.34 -0.05
N PRO A 54 6.04 1.72 -1.08
CA PRO A 54 6.66 0.75 -1.98
C PRO A 54 7.57 -0.25 -1.25
N VAL A 55 8.29 0.20 -0.21
CA VAL A 55 9.17 -0.66 0.59
C VAL A 55 8.35 -1.71 1.35
N TYR A 56 7.25 -1.32 2.00
CA TYR A 56 6.37 -2.28 2.68
C TYR A 56 5.80 -3.31 1.72
N ASN A 57 5.38 -2.87 0.52
CA ASN A 57 4.89 -3.78 -0.52
C ASN A 57 6.00 -4.73 -0.98
N LEU A 58 7.21 -4.24 -1.21
CA LEU A 58 8.35 -5.04 -1.66
C LEU A 58 8.83 -6.06 -0.60
N LEU A 59 8.61 -5.79 0.68
CA LEU A 59 8.92 -6.74 1.76
C LEU A 59 7.79 -7.77 1.95
N THR A 60 6.55 -7.33 1.87
CA THR A 60 5.39 -8.14 2.25
C THR A 60 4.93 -9.06 1.12
N PHE A 61 4.73 -8.53 -0.08
CA PHE A 61 4.12 -9.29 -1.18
C PHE A 61 5.00 -10.41 -1.74
N PRO A 62 6.34 -10.26 -1.88
CA PRO A 62 7.19 -11.40 -2.27
C PRO A 62 7.16 -12.53 -1.23
N ALA A 63 7.19 -12.20 0.08
CA ALA A 63 7.09 -13.20 1.14
C ALA A 63 5.77 -13.98 1.06
N ILE A 64 4.65 -13.27 0.84
CA ILE A 64 3.34 -13.90 0.64
C ILE A 64 3.32 -14.73 -0.64
N SER A 65 3.97 -14.26 -1.72
CA SER A 65 4.09 -15.01 -2.97
C SER A 65 4.80 -16.35 -2.75
N VAL A 66 5.95 -16.35 -2.09
CA VAL A 66 6.67 -17.59 -1.74
C VAL A 66 5.81 -18.52 -0.89
N TRP A 67 5.15 -17.99 0.13
CA TRP A 67 4.26 -18.77 0.98
C TRP A 67 3.10 -19.39 0.19
N MET A 68 2.46 -18.62 -0.68
CA MET A 68 1.37 -19.07 -1.53
C MET A 68 1.82 -20.17 -2.52
N ILE A 69 2.94 -19.96 -3.22
CA ILE A 69 3.46 -20.93 -4.19
C ILE A 69 3.81 -22.26 -3.50
N ARG A 70 4.44 -22.21 -2.32
CA ARG A 70 4.71 -23.41 -1.53
C ARG A 70 3.44 -24.15 -1.11
N GLY A 71 2.39 -23.41 -0.76
CA GLY A 71 1.08 -23.98 -0.40
C GLY A 71 0.36 -24.66 -1.58
N LEU A 72 0.62 -24.24 -2.83
CA LEU A 72 0.06 -24.86 -4.03
C LEU A 72 0.75 -26.20 -4.38
N GLY A 73 1.92 -26.51 -3.79
CA GLY A 73 2.67 -27.74 -4.06
C GLY A 73 3.28 -27.82 -5.46
N GLN A 74 3.21 -26.76 -6.25
CA GLN A 74 3.80 -26.68 -7.59
C GLN A 74 4.28 -25.25 -7.87
N ILE A 75 5.40 -25.16 -8.57
CA ILE A 75 5.94 -23.85 -9.02
C ILE A 75 5.16 -23.42 -10.26
N PRO A 76 4.55 -22.22 -10.28
CA PRO A 76 3.83 -21.73 -11.46
C PRO A 76 4.80 -21.48 -12.62
N SER A 77 4.32 -21.48 -13.85
CA SER A 77 5.10 -21.01 -14.98
C SER A 77 5.33 -19.49 -14.89
N LEU A 78 6.31 -18.97 -15.65
CA LEU A 78 6.55 -17.53 -15.77
C LEU A 78 5.27 -16.75 -16.14
N GLY A 79 4.52 -17.25 -17.12
CA GLY A 79 3.26 -16.63 -17.54
C GLY A 79 2.21 -16.60 -16.44
N GLN A 80 2.11 -17.67 -15.66
CA GLN A 80 1.21 -17.70 -14.50
C GLN A 80 1.65 -16.72 -13.39
N ALA A 81 2.94 -16.63 -13.12
CA ALA A 81 3.46 -15.67 -12.14
C ALA A 81 3.15 -14.22 -12.54
N LEU A 82 3.32 -13.88 -13.82
CA LEU A 82 2.95 -12.57 -14.35
C LEU A 82 1.44 -12.31 -14.27
N ALA A 83 0.61 -13.28 -14.64
CA ALA A 83 -0.85 -13.16 -14.53
C ALA A 83 -1.31 -12.94 -13.09
N ILE A 84 -0.74 -13.66 -12.13
CA ILE A 84 -1.00 -13.45 -10.70
C ILE A 84 -0.61 -12.03 -10.28
N GLY A 85 0.52 -11.53 -10.73
CA GLY A 85 0.96 -10.17 -10.44
C GLY A 85 -0.02 -9.11 -10.93
N ILE A 86 -0.52 -9.24 -12.16
CA ILE A 86 -1.54 -8.35 -12.72
C ILE A 86 -2.83 -8.42 -11.89
N LEU A 87 -3.30 -9.61 -11.55
CA LEU A 87 -4.49 -9.80 -10.72
C LEU A 87 -4.34 -9.17 -9.34
N TRP A 88 -3.16 -9.27 -8.71
CA TRP A 88 -2.89 -8.64 -7.43
C TRP A 88 -2.92 -7.12 -7.50
N VAL A 89 -2.34 -6.52 -8.56
CA VAL A 89 -2.41 -5.08 -8.80
C VAL A 89 -3.86 -4.63 -8.96
N MET A 90 -4.64 -5.31 -9.81
CA MET A 90 -6.05 -4.98 -10.02
C MET A 90 -6.85 -5.06 -8.72
N TYR A 91 -6.63 -6.12 -7.94
CA TYR A 91 -7.29 -6.32 -6.66
C TYR A 91 -6.95 -5.20 -5.66
N CYS A 92 -5.67 -4.87 -5.51
CA CYS A 92 -5.24 -3.79 -4.63
C CYS A 92 -5.76 -2.43 -5.09
N PHE A 93 -5.77 -2.16 -6.40
CA PHE A 93 -6.37 -0.95 -6.97
C PHE A 93 -7.85 -0.81 -6.61
N ILE A 94 -8.63 -1.91 -6.75
CA ILE A 94 -10.05 -1.92 -6.38
C ILE A 94 -10.22 -1.64 -4.87
N LEU A 95 -9.41 -2.27 -4.03
CA LEU A 95 -9.42 -2.03 -2.59
C LEU A 95 -9.07 -0.58 -2.25
N ASP A 96 -8.07 -0.01 -2.90
CA ASP A 96 -7.69 1.40 -2.69
C ASP A 96 -8.83 2.35 -3.06
N VAL A 97 -9.51 2.11 -4.18
CA VAL A 97 -10.68 2.91 -4.59
C VAL A 97 -11.81 2.77 -3.56
N ILE A 98 -12.11 1.55 -3.13
CA ILE A 98 -13.19 1.31 -2.17
C ILE A 98 -12.85 1.95 -0.81
N PHE A 99 -11.68 1.61 -0.24
CA PHE A 99 -11.34 2.02 1.12
C PHE A 99 -10.96 3.50 1.22
N TRP A 100 -10.21 4.04 0.26
CA TRP A 100 -9.68 5.40 0.36
C TRP A 100 -10.54 6.46 -0.33
N ILE A 101 -11.37 6.09 -1.31
CA ILE A 101 -12.16 7.07 -2.06
C ILE A 101 -13.66 6.96 -1.76
N ILE A 102 -14.21 5.73 -1.74
CA ILE A 102 -15.67 5.53 -1.66
C ILE A 102 -16.14 5.52 -0.23
N LEU A 103 -15.51 4.72 0.64
CA LEU A 103 -15.98 4.59 2.03
C LEU A 103 -15.83 5.89 2.80
N PRO A 104 -16.90 6.32 3.53
CA PRO A 104 -16.86 7.53 4.33
C PRO A 104 -16.06 7.28 5.62
N HIS A 105 -14.86 7.83 5.72
CA HIS A 105 -14.05 7.83 6.93
C HIS A 105 -13.19 9.11 7.01
N PRO A 106 -12.65 9.48 8.18
CA PRO A 106 -11.93 10.74 8.38
C PRO A 106 -10.69 10.91 7.47
N TRP A 107 -10.13 9.81 6.97
CA TRP A 107 -8.88 9.78 6.18
C TRP A 107 -9.15 9.53 4.68
N ARG A 108 -10.40 9.73 4.27
CA ARG A 108 -10.83 9.59 2.89
C ARG A 108 -10.03 10.54 1.99
N LEU A 109 -9.55 10.01 0.87
CA LEU A 109 -8.83 10.74 -0.16
C LEU A 109 -9.74 11.05 -1.35
N THR A 110 -9.42 12.09 -2.08
CA THR A 110 -9.98 12.31 -3.41
C THR A 110 -9.21 11.48 -4.44
N VAL A 111 -9.78 11.25 -5.62
CA VAL A 111 -9.10 10.62 -6.76
C VAL A 111 -7.79 11.35 -7.08
N LYS A 112 -7.80 12.69 -7.06
CA LYS A 112 -6.61 13.53 -7.29
C LYS A 112 -5.54 13.30 -6.24
N GLU A 113 -5.91 13.20 -4.98
CA GLU A 113 -4.95 12.97 -3.88
C GLU A 113 -4.32 11.59 -3.99
N LEU A 114 -5.11 10.52 -4.25
CA LEU A 114 -4.60 9.17 -4.33
C LEU A 114 -3.74 8.94 -5.58
N PHE A 115 -4.19 9.37 -6.76
CA PHE A 115 -3.54 9.01 -8.01
C PHE A 115 -2.62 10.08 -8.60
N ILE A 116 -2.73 11.34 -8.18
CA ILE A 116 -1.87 12.44 -8.66
C ILE A 116 -0.93 12.91 -7.56
N SER A 117 -1.46 13.33 -6.40
CA SER A 117 -0.63 13.89 -5.33
C SER A 117 0.20 12.84 -4.60
N TYR A 118 -0.14 11.55 -4.75
CA TYR A 118 0.62 10.43 -4.18
C TYR A 118 1.76 9.94 -5.08
N GLN A 119 1.86 10.43 -6.32
CA GLN A 119 2.96 10.07 -7.21
C GLN A 119 4.32 10.54 -6.65
N PRO A 120 5.41 9.79 -6.92
CA PRO A 120 5.47 8.52 -7.67
C PRO A 120 5.16 7.27 -6.83
N TRP A 121 4.88 7.45 -5.54
CA TRP A 121 4.83 6.37 -4.55
C TRP A 121 3.74 5.34 -4.80
N ILE A 122 2.57 5.76 -5.29
CA ILE A 122 1.47 4.83 -5.60
C ILE A 122 1.83 3.94 -6.80
N THR A 123 2.46 4.49 -7.83
CA THR A 123 2.94 3.71 -8.98
C THR A 123 4.01 2.70 -8.56
N LEU A 124 4.99 3.13 -7.76
CA LEU A 124 6.03 2.24 -7.24
C LEU A 124 5.45 1.14 -6.33
N ALA A 125 4.42 1.45 -5.54
CA ALA A 125 3.72 0.45 -4.73
C ALA A 125 3.05 -0.62 -5.60
N TYR A 126 2.31 -0.23 -6.64
CA TYR A 126 1.70 -1.19 -7.57
C TYR A 126 2.74 -1.99 -8.37
N MET A 127 3.84 -1.38 -8.78
CA MET A 127 4.95 -2.12 -9.40
C MET A 127 5.52 -3.18 -8.45
N ALA A 128 5.77 -2.82 -7.19
CA ALA A 128 6.24 -3.76 -6.18
C ALA A 128 5.27 -4.93 -5.98
N ILE A 129 3.96 -4.68 -5.95
CA ILE A 129 2.92 -5.71 -5.88
C ILE A 129 2.96 -6.60 -7.12
N GLY A 130 2.99 -6.00 -8.31
CA GLY A 130 2.92 -6.71 -9.59
C GLY A 130 4.11 -7.62 -9.86
N ILE A 131 5.32 -7.22 -9.46
CA ILE A 131 6.52 -8.06 -9.65
C ILE A 131 6.69 -9.13 -8.56
N SER A 132 5.96 -9.05 -7.45
CA SER A 132 6.15 -9.94 -6.30
C SER A 132 5.96 -11.42 -6.61
N PRO A 133 4.93 -11.87 -7.39
CA PRO A 133 4.82 -13.27 -7.77
C PRO A 133 5.97 -13.76 -8.64
N LEU A 134 6.52 -12.89 -9.49
CA LEU A 134 7.72 -13.19 -10.27
C LEU A 134 8.95 -13.39 -9.38
N LEU A 135 9.13 -12.54 -8.37
CA LEU A 135 10.22 -12.70 -7.39
C LEU A 135 10.07 -14.00 -6.60
N GLY A 136 8.84 -14.36 -6.19
CA GLY A 136 8.56 -15.64 -5.55
C GLY A 136 8.84 -16.84 -6.44
N PHE A 137 8.45 -16.77 -7.71
CA PHE A 137 8.76 -17.78 -8.73
C PHE A 137 10.27 -17.95 -8.90
N LEU A 138 11.02 -16.87 -9.12
CA LEU A 138 12.47 -16.91 -9.30
C LEU A 138 13.18 -17.50 -8.07
N TYR A 139 12.80 -17.07 -6.88
CA TYR A 139 13.36 -17.58 -5.62
C TYR A 139 13.17 -19.10 -5.44
N LEU A 140 12.05 -19.66 -5.88
CA LEU A 140 11.74 -21.08 -5.73
C LEU A 140 12.22 -21.94 -6.93
N SER A 141 12.68 -21.30 -8.01
CA SER A 141 13.21 -21.98 -9.21
C SER A 141 14.73 -22.21 -9.16
N ILE A 142 15.41 -21.60 -8.18
CA ILE A 142 16.84 -21.78 -7.88
C ILE A 142 17.02 -22.95 -6.92
#